data_b46cd63518156ed314d7bcdd3fddd33b
#
_entry.id   b46cd63518156ed314d7bcdd3fddd33b
#
_cell.length_a   1.000
_cell.length_b   1.000
_cell.length_c   1.000
_cell.angle_alpha   90.00
_cell.angle_beta   90.00
_cell.angle_gamma   90.00
#
_symmetry.space_group_name_H-M   'P 1'
#
loop_
_entity.id
_entity.type
_entity.pdbx_description
1 polymer ?
#
loop_
_entity_poly.entity_id
_entity_poly.type
_entity_poly.pdbx_seq_one_letter_code
_entity_poly.pdbx_strand_id
1 'polypeptide(L)'
;HDGFCLWPSEVASEVRGYPWDSMRTGPKRDLLGELFEACREEGVRPGLYYSFMEWESPLYSKSDKSEYVDRVMIPQIKDLIERYQPAVFWPDGEWDFPDTMWKSPEIVEWIYENAANPEEIVVNDRWGQGLRGQVGDYTTTEYDNLGNSSGKGMRKTRPFEECRGVGHSFAFNRAEGYDIYDSRTACVQRLIDLVSRGGVLLLDIG
;
A
#
# COMPACT_ATOMS: atom_id res chain seq x y z
N HIS A 1 9.47 -1.79 -1.73
CA HIS A 1 10.08 -3.02 -2.24
C HIS A 1 11.50 -3.27 -1.70
N ASP A 2 12.18 -2.26 -1.16
CA ASP A 2 13.54 -2.37 -0.60
C ASP A 2 13.55 -3.05 0.77
N GLY A 3 12.39 -3.19 1.40
CA GLY A 3 12.21 -3.83 2.69
C GLY A 3 12.82 -3.08 3.87
N PHE A 4 13.29 -1.83 3.68
CA PHE A 4 13.69 -1.00 4.81
C PHE A 4 12.46 -0.50 5.55
N CYS A 5 12.34 -0.90 6.82
CA CYS A 5 11.17 -0.61 7.62
C CYS A 5 11.23 0.82 8.19
N LEU A 6 10.20 1.63 7.93
CA LEU A 6 10.08 2.99 8.46
C LEU A 6 9.54 3.02 9.90
N TRP A 7 9.47 1.84 10.54
CA TRP A 7 9.02 1.61 11.92
C TRP A 7 9.94 0.59 12.61
N PRO A 8 9.86 0.45 13.96
CA PRO A 8 10.62 -0.57 14.68
C PRO A 8 10.21 -1.98 14.25
N SER A 9 11.02 -2.65 13.43
CA SER A 9 10.76 -4.02 12.97
C SER A 9 11.88 -4.97 13.36
N GLU A 10 11.62 -5.80 14.36
CA GLU A 10 12.59 -6.84 14.77
C GLU A 10 12.76 -7.88 13.67
N VAL A 11 11.67 -8.30 13.05
CA VAL A 11 11.63 -9.30 11.97
C VAL A 11 12.56 -8.94 10.83
N ALA A 12 12.56 -7.68 10.37
CA ALA A 12 13.43 -7.24 9.28
C ALA A 12 14.93 -7.39 9.63
N SER A 13 15.28 -7.13 10.89
CA SER A 13 16.66 -7.21 11.37
C SER A 13 17.09 -8.66 11.62
N GLU A 14 16.23 -9.51 12.18
CA GLU A 14 16.51 -10.92 12.44
C GLU A 14 16.81 -11.69 11.15
N VAL A 15 15.97 -11.51 10.13
CA VAL A 15 16.12 -12.24 8.86
C VAL A 15 17.41 -11.84 8.12
N ARG A 16 17.83 -10.58 8.27
CA ARG A 16 19.06 -10.09 7.63
C ARG A 16 20.32 -10.28 8.45
N GLY A 17 20.17 -10.41 9.76
CA GLY A 17 21.30 -10.46 10.70
C GLY A 17 21.95 -9.09 10.97
N TYR A 18 21.30 -8.00 10.56
CA TYR A 18 21.71 -6.61 10.84
C TYR A 18 20.49 -5.68 10.90
N PRO A 19 20.62 -4.51 11.57
CA PRO A 19 19.51 -3.57 11.68
C PRO A 19 19.01 -3.06 10.32
N TRP A 20 17.70 -3.19 10.07
CA TRP A 20 17.08 -2.77 8.80
C TRP A 20 15.75 -2.04 9.02
N ASP A 21 15.78 -1.12 9.97
CA ASP A 21 14.64 -0.25 10.30
C ASP A 21 15.10 1.14 10.72
N SER A 22 14.17 2.10 10.70
CA SER A 22 14.44 3.50 10.99
C SER A 22 14.76 3.80 12.46
N MET A 23 14.43 2.90 13.39
CA MET A 23 14.78 3.02 14.82
C MET A 23 16.24 2.69 15.12
N ARG A 24 16.79 1.70 14.40
CA ARG A 24 18.15 1.20 14.66
C ARG A 24 19.15 1.74 13.68
N THR A 25 18.69 2.13 12.48
CA THR A 25 19.54 2.63 11.39
C THR A 25 18.96 3.93 10.84
N GLY A 26 19.82 4.86 10.44
CA GLY A 26 19.40 6.16 9.89
C GLY A 26 18.90 7.14 10.98
N PRO A 27 17.66 7.64 10.91
CA PRO A 27 17.20 8.73 11.78
C PRO A 27 17.01 8.33 13.25
N LYS A 28 16.97 7.04 13.57
CA LYS A 28 16.68 6.49 14.89
C LYS A 28 15.35 6.97 15.47
N ARG A 29 14.34 6.96 14.63
CA ARG A 29 12.98 7.41 14.93
C ARG A 29 11.96 6.42 14.38
N ASP A 30 10.81 6.31 15.04
CA ASP A 30 9.63 5.66 14.50
C ASP A 30 8.90 6.64 13.56
N LEU A 31 9.29 6.63 12.28
CA LEU A 31 8.76 7.57 11.30
C LEU A 31 7.27 7.36 11.04
N LEU A 32 6.79 6.12 11.08
CA LEU A 32 5.36 5.83 10.92
C LEU A 32 4.57 6.30 12.14
N GLY A 33 5.03 5.99 13.35
CA GLY A 33 4.36 6.41 14.58
C GLY A 33 4.20 7.92 14.65
N GLU A 34 5.27 8.66 14.41
CA GLU A 34 5.25 10.13 14.43
C GLU A 34 4.34 10.71 13.35
N LEU A 35 4.35 10.14 12.12
CA LEU A 35 3.47 10.58 11.04
C LEU A 35 2.01 10.29 11.37
N PHE A 36 1.71 9.12 11.91
CA PHE A 36 0.35 8.72 12.28
C PHE A 36 -0.23 9.59 13.38
N GLU A 37 0.59 9.95 14.39
CA GLU A 37 0.20 10.87 15.43
C GLU A 37 -0.12 12.26 14.87
N ALA A 38 0.79 12.82 14.07
CA ALA A 38 0.58 14.11 13.42
C ALA A 38 -0.68 14.13 12.52
N CYS A 39 -0.91 13.08 11.73
CA CYS A 39 -2.13 12.98 10.93
C CYS A 39 -3.39 13.02 11.79
N ARG A 40 -3.41 12.27 12.90
CA ARG A 40 -4.56 12.24 13.80
C ARG A 40 -4.81 13.57 14.49
N GLU A 41 -3.76 14.25 14.91
CA GLU A 41 -3.84 15.61 15.50
C GLU A 41 -4.46 16.60 14.51
N GLU A 42 -4.16 16.49 13.23
CA GLU A 42 -4.73 17.32 12.16
C GLU A 42 -6.06 16.80 11.61
N GLY A 43 -6.64 15.77 12.20
CA GLY A 43 -7.92 15.18 11.77
C GLY A 43 -7.85 14.40 10.45
N VAL A 44 -6.64 14.00 10.02
CA VAL A 44 -6.42 13.16 8.85
C VAL A 44 -6.35 11.70 9.26
N ARG A 45 -7.06 10.82 8.55
CA ARG A 45 -7.03 9.37 8.79
C ARG A 45 -5.85 8.74 8.06
N PRO A 46 -4.81 8.26 8.78
CA PRO A 46 -3.63 7.70 8.14
C PRO A 46 -3.87 6.29 7.58
N GLY A 47 -3.20 5.99 6.47
CA GLY A 47 -3.17 4.67 5.87
C GLY A 47 -1.74 4.16 5.67
N LEU A 48 -1.60 2.88 5.36
CA LEU A 48 -0.31 2.23 5.14
C LEU A 48 -0.26 1.57 3.76
N TYR A 49 0.83 1.82 3.04
CA TYR A 49 1.27 1.01 1.90
C TYR A 49 2.17 -0.12 2.40
N TYR A 50 1.96 -1.33 1.89
CA TYR A 50 2.82 -2.47 2.17
C TYR A 50 3.08 -3.28 0.90
N SER A 51 4.37 -3.43 0.52
CA SER A 51 4.75 -4.26 -0.61
C SER A 51 4.91 -5.73 -0.19
N PHE A 52 4.24 -6.64 -0.91
CA PHE A 52 4.50 -8.08 -0.77
C PHE A 52 5.87 -8.46 -1.33
N MET A 53 6.37 -7.67 -2.28
CA MET A 53 7.72 -7.84 -2.81
C MET A 53 8.76 -7.22 -1.88
N GLU A 54 9.85 -7.95 -1.64
CA GLU A 54 10.98 -7.46 -0.85
C GLU A 54 12.28 -7.92 -1.48
N TRP A 55 12.76 -7.16 -2.44
CA TRP A 55 13.87 -7.56 -3.31
C TRP A 55 15.19 -7.82 -2.57
N GLU A 56 15.43 -7.13 -1.48
CA GLU A 56 16.65 -7.26 -0.67
C GLU A 56 16.55 -8.34 0.42
N SER A 57 15.42 -9.02 0.56
CA SER A 57 15.28 -10.08 1.55
C SER A 57 15.92 -11.37 1.08
N PRO A 58 16.79 -11.98 1.89
CA PRO A 58 17.38 -13.28 1.56
C PRO A 58 16.33 -14.40 1.47
N LEU A 59 15.17 -14.24 2.12
CA LEU A 59 14.07 -15.19 2.03
C LEU A 59 13.22 -14.96 0.78
N TYR A 60 13.04 -13.69 0.37
CA TYR A 60 12.30 -13.37 -0.84
C TYR A 60 13.01 -13.81 -2.12
N SER A 61 14.34 -13.89 -2.12
CA SER A 61 15.12 -14.35 -3.27
C SER A 61 14.92 -15.83 -3.63
N LYS A 62 14.34 -16.64 -2.71
CA LYS A 62 14.04 -18.05 -2.95
C LYS A 62 12.86 -18.19 -3.93
N SER A 63 12.83 -19.29 -4.70
CA SER A 63 11.73 -19.61 -5.61
C SER A 63 10.42 -19.87 -4.87
N ASP A 64 10.48 -20.56 -3.74
CA ASP A 64 9.36 -20.75 -2.81
C ASP A 64 9.32 -19.58 -1.82
N LYS A 65 8.22 -18.83 -1.81
CA LYS A 65 8.02 -17.66 -0.94
C LYS A 65 7.41 -18.01 0.42
N SER A 66 7.05 -19.26 0.67
CA SER A 66 6.33 -19.65 1.90
C SER A 66 7.07 -19.25 3.17
N GLU A 67 8.38 -19.46 3.22
CA GLU A 67 9.19 -19.05 4.37
C GLU A 67 9.24 -17.53 4.55
N TYR A 68 9.30 -16.76 3.45
CA TYR A 68 9.22 -15.30 3.49
C TYR A 68 7.85 -14.84 4.01
N VAL A 69 6.78 -15.41 3.47
CA VAL A 69 5.41 -15.09 3.88
C VAL A 69 5.21 -15.33 5.37
N ASP A 70 5.63 -16.49 5.87
CA ASP A 70 5.39 -16.89 7.26
C ASP A 70 6.28 -16.16 8.27
N ARG A 71 7.53 -15.87 7.90
CA ARG A 71 8.52 -15.31 8.83
C ARG A 71 8.72 -13.82 8.72
N VAL A 72 8.29 -13.19 7.62
CA VAL A 72 8.48 -11.76 7.39
C VAL A 72 7.16 -11.07 7.13
N MET A 73 6.49 -11.40 6.04
CA MET A 73 5.33 -10.65 5.55
C MET A 73 4.18 -10.65 6.55
N ILE A 74 3.71 -11.82 6.98
CA ILE A 74 2.59 -11.91 7.93
C ILE A 74 2.92 -11.25 9.27
N PRO A 75 4.07 -11.53 9.92
CA PRO A 75 4.42 -10.87 11.17
C PRO A 75 4.52 -9.34 11.05
N GLN A 76 5.06 -8.81 9.95
CA GLN A 76 5.12 -7.38 9.73
C GLN A 76 3.74 -6.76 9.52
N ILE A 77 2.87 -7.39 8.73
CA ILE A 77 1.49 -6.90 8.53
C ILE A 77 0.75 -6.84 9.86
N LYS A 78 0.87 -7.89 10.67
CA LYS A 78 0.24 -7.94 12.00
C LYS A 78 0.76 -6.84 12.92
N ASP A 79 2.08 -6.67 13.02
CA ASP A 79 2.68 -5.60 13.81
C ASP A 79 2.21 -4.20 13.37
N LEU A 80 2.14 -3.96 12.06
CA LEU A 80 1.66 -2.69 11.49
C LEU A 80 0.19 -2.41 11.83
N ILE A 81 -0.67 -3.39 11.70
CA ILE A 81 -2.10 -3.25 12.03
C ILE A 81 -2.29 -3.03 13.53
N GLU A 82 -1.68 -3.85 14.37
CA GLU A 82 -1.80 -3.75 15.83
C GLU A 82 -1.22 -2.45 16.38
N ARG A 83 -0.05 -2.04 15.88
CA ARG A 83 0.68 -0.88 16.38
C ARG A 83 0.08 0.44 15.94
N TYR A 84 -0.27 0.57 14.67
CA TYR A 84 -0.63 1.86 14.08
C TYR A 84 -2.11 2.04 13.81
N GLN A 85 -2.90 0.96 13.77
CA GLN A 85 -4.36 1.02 13.53
C GLN A 85 -4.71 1.93 12.34
N PRO A 86 -4.24 1.58 11.13
CA PRO A 86 -4.47 2.40 9.94
C PRO A 86 -5.95 2.40 9.53
N ALA A 87 -6.41 3.48 8.94
CA ALA A 87 -7.73 3.54 8.31
C ALA A 87 -7.76 2.87 6.94
N VAL A 88 -6.62 2.82 6.27
CA VAL A 88 -6.44 2.13 4.98
C VAL A 88 -5.21 1.24 5.07
N PHE A 89 -5.35 -0.02 4.69
CA PHE A 89 -4.22 -0.90 4.45
C PHE A 89 -4.12 -1.18 2.95
N TRP A 90 -3.01 -0.77 2.34
CA TRP A 90 -2.80 -0.77 0.90
C TRP A 90 -1.68 -1.74 0.50
N PRO A 91 -1.97 -3.07 0.39
CA PRO A 91 -1.01 -4.04 -0.13
C PRO A 91 -0.73 -3.82 -1.61
N ASP A 92 0.45 -4.23 -2.05
CA ASP A 92 0.91 -4.16 -3.44
C ASP A 92 1.92 -5.26 -3.75
N GLY A 93 2.20 -5.50 -5.04
CA GLY A 93 3.18 -6.52 -5.44
C GLY A 93 2.62 -7.94 -5.48
N GLU A 94 1.30 -8.06 -5.53
CA GLU A 94 0.57 -9.32 -5.46
C GLU A 94 0.63 -10.17 -6.74
N TRP A 95 0.99 -9.57 -7.87
CA TRP A 95 0.78 -10.13 -9.21
C TRP A 95 1.67 -11.31 -9.59
N ASP A 96 2.76 -11.56 -8.87
CA ASP A 96 3.69 -12.65 -9.19
C ASP A 96 3.17 -14.02 -8.79
N PHE A 97 2.29 -14.10 -7.78
CA PHE A 97 1.84 -15.35 -7.20
C PHE A 97 0.34 -15.33 -6.87
N PRO A 98 -0.32 -16.51 -6.81
CA PRO A 98 -1.70 -16.62 -6.39
C PRO A 98 -1.86 -16.26 -4.89
N ASP A 99 -3.08 -15.97 -4.50
CA ASP A 99 -3.50 -15.68 -3.12
C ASP A 99 -3.12 -16.78 -2.12
N THR A 100 -3.13 -18.03 -2.58
CA THR A 100 -2.73 -19.18 -1.76
C THR A 100 -1.25 -19.15 -1.36
N MET A 101 -0.38 -18.61 -2.23
CA MET A 101 1.03 -18.42 -1.90
C MET A 101 1.20 -17.28 -0.88
N TRP A 102 0.47 -16.19 -1.07
CA TRP A 102 0.49 -15.04 -0.16
C TRP A 102 -0.29 -15.26 1.13
N LYS A 103 -1.10 -16.34 1.23
CA LYS A 103 -2.05 -16.59 2.32
C LYS A 103 -3.02 -15.42 2.53
N SER A 104 -3.40 -14.78 1.45
CA SER A 104 -4.18 -13.54 1.48
C SER A 104 -5.54 -13.67 2.16
N PRO A 105 -6.33 -14.75 1.95
CA PRO A 105 -7.60 -14.91 2.65
C PRO A 105 -7.45 -14.88 4.18
N GLU A 106 -6.44 -15.59 4.69
CA GLU A 106 -6.15 -15.67 6.14
C GLU A 106 -5.71 -14.32 6.70
N ILE A 107 -4.92 -13.56 5.92
CA ILE A 107 -4.46 -12.22 6.32
C ILE A 107 -5.62 -11.23 6.33
N VAL A 108 -6.45 -11.22 5.30
CA VAL A 108 -7.61 -10.31 5.21
C VAL A 108 -8.61 -10.59 6.35
N GLU A 109 -8.93 -11.86 6.61
CA GLU A 109 -9.75 -12.27 7.74
C GLU A 109 -9.15 -11.76 9.05
N TRP A 110 -7.86 -12.02 9.27
CA TRP A 110 -7.16 -11.58 10.48
C TRP A 110 -7.18 -10.05 10.65
N ILE A 111 -7.02 -9.27 9.58
CA ILE A 111 -7.08 -7.80 9.63
C ILE A 111 -8.45 -7.35 10.15
N TYR A 112 -9.54 -7.86 9.60
CA TYR A 112 -10.89 -7.48 10.04
C TYR A 112 -11.24 -7.97 11.44
N GLU A 113 -10.63 -9.05 11.91
CA GLU A 113 -10.83 -9.52 13.28
C GLU A 113 -10.04 -8.73 14.33
N ASN A 114 -8.87 -8.17 13.96
CA ASN A 114 -7.91 -7.62 14.91
C ASN A 114 -7.69 -6.09 14.78
N ALA A 115 -8.21 -5.44 13.75
CA ALA A 115 -8.21 -3.99 13.69
C ALA A 115 -9.04 -3.42 14.85
N ALA A 116 -8.60 -2.29 15.43
CA ALA A 116 -9.33 -1.66 16.54
C ALA A 116 -10.74 -1.21 16.13
N ASN A 117 -10.91 -0.83 14.87
CA ASN A 117 -12.19 -0.47 14.28
C ASN A 117 -12.43 -1.28 13.00
N PRO A 118 -12.84 -2.55 13.08
CA PRO A 118 -12.99 -3.43 11.91
C PRO A 118 -13.96 -2.90 10.85
N GLU A 119 -14.96 -2.12 11.27
CA GLU A 119 -15.96 -1.51 10.37
C GLU A 119 -15.43 -0.25 9.66
N GLU A 120 -14.28 0.27 10.09
CA GLU A 120 -13.70 1.52 9.55
C GLU A 120 -12.44 1.31 8.72
N ILE A 121 -11.71 0.20 8.95
CA ILE A 121 -10.54 -0.11 8.13
C ILE A 121 -11.01 -0.57 6.75
N VAL A 122 -10.33 -0.08 5.72
CA VAL A 122 -10.57 -0.55 4.35
C VAL A 122 -9.29 -1.09 3.74
N VAL A 123 -9.43 -2.13 2.94
CA VAL A 123 -8.33 -2.75 2.20
C VAL A 123 -8.60 -2.70 0.69
N ASN A 124 -7.56 -2.51 -0.10
CA ASN A 124 -7.68 -2.52 -1.56
C ASN A 124 -7.84 -3.94 -2.12
N ASP A 125 -7.85 -4.09 -3.45
CA ASP A 125 -8.06 -5.36 -4.15
C ASP A 125 -6.77 -6.10 -4.57
N ARG A 126 -5.61 -5.74 -4.01
CA ARG A 126 -4.28 -6.27 -4.40
C ARG A 126 -3.83 -7.40 -3.48
N TRP A 127 -4.47 -8.57 -3.61
CA TRP A 127 -4.27 -9.69 -2.68
C TRP A 127 -3.76 -10.99 -3.33
N GLY A 128 -3.59 -11.01 -4.65
CA GLY A 128 -3.10 -12.17 -5.38
C GLY A 128 -3.30 -12.04 -6.88
N GLN A 129 -2.56 -12.81 -7.62
CA GLN A 129 -2.63 -12.83 -9.08
C GLN A 129 -4.07 -13.09 -9.56
N GLY A 130 -4.58 -12.17 -10.37
CA GLY A 130 -5.91 -12.30 -10.98
C GLY A 130 -7.10 -11.97 -10.07
N LEU A 131 -6.88 -11.50 -8.84
CA LEU A 131 -7.95 -11.20 -7.88
C LEU A 131 -8.43 -9.76 -7.90
N ARG A 132 -7.82 -8.87 -8.67
CA ARG A 132 -8.25 -7.46 -8.75
C ARG A 132 -9.74 -7.34 -9.09
N GLY A 133 -10.46 -6.51 -8.37
CA GLY A 133 -11.90 -6.34 -8.48
C GLY A 133 -12.76 -7.45 -7.87
N GLN A 134 -12.15 -8.46 -7.22
CA GLN A 134 -12.86 -9.58 -6.63
C GLN A 134 -12.80 -9.60 -5.10
N VAL A 135 -11.71 -9.12 -4.52
CA VAL A 135 -11.46 -9.10 -3.08
C VAL A 135 -11.29 -7.65 -2.59
N GLY A 136 -11.20 -7.45 -1.25
CA GLY A 136 -11.08 -6.14 -0.63
C GLY A 136 -12.36 -5.30 -0.73
N ASP A 137 -12.29 -4.05 -0.32
CA ASP A 137 -13.44 -3.14 -0.23
C ASP A 137 -13.64 -2.31 -1.50
N TYR A 138 -12.56 -2.01 -2.21
CA TYR A 138 -12.57 -1.18 -3.40
C TYR A 138 -11.55 -1.68 -4.43
N THR A 139 -11.73 -1.24 -5.68
CA THR A 139 -10.82 -1.57 -6.78
C THR A 139 -9.80 -0.47 -7.00
N THR A 140 -8.59 -0.84 -7.40
CA THR A 140 -7.51 0.11 -7.68
C THR A 140 -7.12 0.11 -9.16
N THR A 141 -6.79 1.29 -9.67
CA THR A 141 -6.15 1.49 -10.98
C THR A 141 -4.94 2.39 -10.84
N GLU A 142 -4.05 2.36 -11.81
CA GLU A 142 -2.87 3.22 -11.84
C GLU A 142 -2.80 3.97 -13.15
N TYR A 143 -2.62 5.30 -13.08
CA TYR A 143 -2.47 6.16 -14.26
C TYR A 143 -3.53 5.93 -15.34
N ASP A 144 -4.75 5.56 -14.94
CA ASP A 144 -5.82 5.30 -15.90
C ASP A 144 -6.26 6.62 -16.55
N ASN A 145 -6.23 6.64 -17.87
CA ASN A 145 -6.76 7.76 -18.62
C ASN A 145 -8.28 7.62 -18.70
N LEU A 146 -8.96 8.41 -17.90
CA LEU A 146 -10.41 8.43 -17.75
C LEU A 146 -11.22 8.51 -19.07
N GLY A 147 -10.58 8.86 -20.17
CA GLY A 147 -11.17 8.86 -21.51
C GLY A 147 -11.02 7.54 -22.27
N ASN A 148 -10.09 6.67 -21.87
CA ASN A 148 -9.77 5.40 -22.52
C ASN A 148 -10.01 4.18 -21.65
N SER A 149 -10.39 4.38 -20.41
CA SER A 149 -10.80 3.27 -19.58
C SER A 149 -12.04 2.67 -20.21
N SER A 150 -11.77 1.82 -21.17
CA SER A 150 -12.67 0.73 -21.41
C SER A 150 -12.87 0.11 -20.04
N GLY A 151 -13.93 0.49 -19.35
CA GLY A 151 -14.28 0.01 -18.02
C GLY A 151 -14.51 -1.50 -17.98
N LYS A 152 -13.62 -2.25 -18.63
CA LYS A 152 -13.61 -3.70 -18.74
C LYS A 152 -13.27 -4.39 -17.42
N GLY A 153 -12.84 -3.64 -16.40
CA GLY A 153 -12.57 -4.16 -15.07
C GLY A 153 -13.33 -3.46 -13.94
N MET A 154 -13.80 -2.23 -14.14
CA MET A 154 -14.56 -1.52 -13.10
C MET A 154 -16.01 -2.00 -13.09
N ARG A 155 -16.35 -2.85 -12.15
CA ARG A 155 -17.76 -3.11 -11.85
C ARG A 155 -18.36 -1.80 -11.33
N LYS A 156 -19.38 -1.26 -12.00
CA LYS A 156 -20.13 -0.07 -11.62
C LYS A 156 -20.77 -0.14 -10.20
N THR A 157 -20.54 -1.24 -9.51
CA THR A 157 -21.14 -1.57 -8.21
C THR A 157 -20.18 -1.52 -7.02
N ARG A 158 -18.88 -1.24 -7.27
CA ARG A 158 -17.87 -1.13 -6.20
C ARG A 158 -17.23 0.25 -6.22
N PRO A 159 -16.87 0.80 -5.06
CA PRO A 159 -15.96 1.94 -4.98
C PRO A 159 -14.67 1.65 -5.74
N PHE A 160 -14.05 2.68 -6.29
CA PHE A 160 -12.78 2.54 -6.98
C PHE A 160 -11.83 3.70 -6.64
N GLU A 161 -10.56 3.43 -6.77
CA GLU A 161 -9.50 4.39 -6.55
C GLU A 161 -8.60 4.46 -7.78
N GLU A 162 -8.25 5.66 -8.21
CA GLU A 162 -7.14 5.89 -9.11
C GLU A 162 -5.92 6.32 -8.30
N CYS A 163 -4.84 5.53 -8.40
CA CYS A 163 -3.55 5.82 -7.81
C CYS A 163 -2.62 6.39 -8.88
N ARG A 164 -1.96 7.52 -8.58
CA ARG A 164 -0.97 8.11 -9.47
C ARG A 164 -0.07 9.13 -8.79
N GLY A 165 1.13 9.34 -9.33
CA GLY A 165 1.97 10.46 -8.98
C GLY A 165 1.51 11.76 -9.66
N VAL A 166 1.99 12.89 -9.20
CA VAL A 166 1.85 14.18 -9.90
C VAL A 166 2.68 14.25 -11.19
N GLY A 167 3.69 13.37 -11.32
CA GLY A 167 4.50 13.14 -12.51
C GLY A 167 4.30 11.73 -13.05
N HIS A 168 5.31 11.20 -13.71
CA HIS A 168 5.30 9.84 -14.22
C HIS A 168 5.80 8.81 -13.19
N SER A 169 6.44 9.27 -12.10
CA SER A 169 6.95 8.44 -11.01
C SER A 169 6.08 8.58 -9.78
N PHE A 170 5.99 7.52 -8.97
CA PHE A 170 5.34 7.54 -7.66
C PHE A 170 6.21 8.16 -6.55
N ALA A 171 7.49 8.44 -6.82
CA ALA A 171 8.40 9.10 -5.91
C ALA A 171 9.09 10.27 -6.58
N PHE A 172 9.71 11.15 -5.79
CA PHE A 172 10.50 12.25 -6.34
C PHE A 172 11.60 11.73 -7.28
N ASN A 173 11.51 12.10 -8.54
CA ASN A 173 12.44 11.70 -9.58
C ASN A 173 13.20 12.92 -10.10
N ARG A 174 14.50 12.98 -9.83
CA ARG A 174 15.37 14.09 -10.29
C ARG A 174 15.49 14.20 -11.79
N ALA A 175 15.15 13.16 -12.55
CA ALA A 175 15.17 13.16 -14.00
C ALA A 175 13.89 13.76 -14.62
N GLU A 176 12.84 13.97 -13.81
CA GLU A 176 11.60 14.61 -14.25
C GLU A 176 11.68 16.12 -14.11
N GLY A 177 11.48 16.83 -15.20
CA GLY A 177 11.37 18.29 -15.21
C GLY A 177 9.96 18.76 -14.80
N TYR A 178 9.83 20.04 -14.48
CA TYR A 178 8.55 20.63 -14.09
C TYR A 178 7.47 20.56 -15.20
N ASP A 179 7.85 20.37 -16.44
CA ASP A 179 6.97 20.18 -17.59
C ASP A 179 6.25 18.83 -17.61
N ILE A 180 6.75 17.86 -16.83
CA ILE A 180 6.16 16.52 -16.68
C ILE A 180 5.04 16.52 -15.63
N TYR A 181 5.13 17.42 -14.64
CA TYR A 181 4.16 17.44 -13.55
C TYR A 181 2.79 17.95 -13.98
N ASP A 182 1.74 17.24 -13.53
CA ASP A 182 0.36 17.69 -13.72
C ASP A 182 0.17 19.11 -13.15
N SER A 183 -0.51 19.96 -13.91
CA SER A 183 -0.85 21.28 -13.40
C SER A 183 -1.87 21.17 -12.25
N ARG A 184 -1.93 22.22 -11.40
CA ARG A 184 -2.96 22.30 -10.36
C ARG A 184 -4.37 22.12 -10.90
N THR A 185 -4.63 22.71 -12.07
CA THR A 185 -5.94 22.59 -12.75
C THR A 185 -6.20 21.13 -13.15
N ALA A 186 -5.22 20.42 -13.70
CA ALA A 186 -5.35 19.02 -14.08
C ALA A 186 -5.65 18.13 -12.85
N CYS A 187 -4.92 18.32 -11.74
CA CYS A 187 -5.16 17.58 -10.50
C CYS A 187 -6.59 17.80 -9.96
N VAL A 188 -7.05 19.07 -9.92
CA VAL A 188 -8.40 19.39 -9.43
C VAL A 188 -9.48 18.83 -10.35
N GLN A 189 -9.33 18.96 -11.67
CA GLN A 189 -10.28 18.39 -12.63
C GLN A 189 -10.37 16.88 -12.52
N ARG A 190 -9.25 16.20 -12.33
CA ARG A 190 -9.20 14.75 -12.11
C ARG A 190 -9.92 14.35 -10.85
N LEU A 191 -9.66 15.04 -9.73
CA LEU A 191 -10.37 14.79 -8.48
C LEU A 191 -11.89 14.93 -8.65
N ILE A 192 -12.34 16.03 -9.28
CA ILE A 192 -13.76 16.27 -9.54
C ILE A 192 -14.36 15.16 -10.40
N ASP A 193 -13.68 14.75 -11.46
CA ASP A 193 -14.16 13.70 -12.37
C ASP A 193 -14.28 12.36 -11.65
N LEU A 194 -13.25 11.96 -10.89
CA LEU A 194 -13.27 10.71 -10.12
C LEU A 194 -14.41 10.69 -9.09
N VAL A 195 -14.52 11.73 -8.28
CA VAL A 195 -15.55 11.83 -7.25
C VAL A 195 -16.95 11.85 -7.86
N SER A 196 -17.14 12.55 -8.98
CA SER A 196 -18.44 12.59 -9.69
C SER A 196 -18.90 11.21 -10.16
N ARG A 197 -17.98 10.27 -10.31
CA ARG A 197 -18.26 8.88 -10.72
C ARG A 197 -18.26 7.90 -9.55
N GLY A 198 -18.17 8.39 -8.31
CA GLY A 198 -18.12 7.56 -7.09
C GLY A 198 -16.75 6.93 -6.81
N GLY A 199 -15.70 7.50 -7.37
CA GLY A 199 -14.32 7.10 -7.12
C GLY A 199 -13.59 8.02 -6.14
N VAL A 200 -12.36 7.64 -5.81
CA VAL A 200 -11.41 8.44 -5.02
C VAL A 200 -10.07 8.58 -5.76
N LEU A 201 -9.30 9.56 -5.38
CA LEU A 201 -7.96 9.81 -5.91
C LEU A 201 -6.92 9.58 -4.81
N LEU A 202 -6.00 8.66 -5.05
CA LEU A 202 -4.74 8.57 -4.31
C LEU A 202 -3.66 9.29 -5.13
N LEU A 203 -3.30 10.49 -4.68
CA LEU A 203 -2.30 11.33 -5.34
C LEU A 203 -0.98 11.27 -4.56
N ASP A 204 0.01 10.64 -5.18
CA ASP A 204 1.37 10.61 -4.65
C ASP A 204 2.11 11.89 -5.05
N ILE A 205 2.60 12.59 -4.06
CA ILE A 205 3.29 13.89 -4.27
C ILE A 205 4.81 13.80 -4.17
N GLY A 206 5.36 12.60 -3.93
CA GLY A 206 6.79 12.31 -3.97
C GLY A 206 7.61 12.85 -2.80
#